data_a14b4406794ae8b2aea4099bbf339ffc
#
_entry.id   a14b4406794ae8b2aea4099bbf339ffc
#
_cell.length_a   1.000
_cell.length_b   1.000
_cell.length_c   1.000
_cell.angle_alpha   90.00
_cell.angle_beta   90.00
_cell.angle_gamma   90.00
#
_symmetry.space_group_name_H-M   'P 1'
#
loop_
_entity.id
_entity.type
_entity.pdbx_description
1 polymer ?
#
loop_
_entity_poly.entity_id
_entity_poly.type
_entity_poly.pdbx_seq_one_letter_code
_entity_poly.pdbx_strand_id
1 'polypeptide(L)'
;MTIETKKCIECMNEYPTTKEYFYANKSCKNGLSLICKNCHKKYVKKYQEANKEKISNQKKQYYKDNKNKILEDDKFYYENNKDKISKREKLYCKNNKDKMNIKNQKRRAKKYGFDSTLTNEQWENIKQSFNFKCAYCGEKKTLAQEHFIPLFKGGEYTHNNIVPSCKSCNSSKNVKSFFEWYPKYKHYSKEREQEILEYLNYHKQTKSQQFSFF
;
A
#
# COMPACT_ATOMS: atom_id res chain seq x y z
N MET A 1 -27.78 24.80 -33.38
CA MET A 1 -27.43 25.79 -32.33
C MET A 1 -25.93 25.94 -32.36
N THR A 2 -25.42 27.13 -32.73
CA THR A 2 -23.98 27.43 -32.71
C THR A 2 -23.56 27.62 -31.25
N ILE A 3 -22.67 26.76 -30.77
CA ILE A 3 -22.11 26.90 -29.40
C ILE A 3 -21.15 28.07 -29.45
N GLU A 4 -21.42 29.12 -28.68
CA GLU A 4 -20.52 30.28 -28.54
C GLU A 4 -19.17 29.81 -27.96
N THR A 5 -18.09 30.17 -28.67
CA THR A 5 -16.73 29.81 -28.24
C THR A 5 -16.00 31.03 -27.69
N LYS A 6 -15.03 30.78 -26.81
CA LYS A 6 -14.14 31.77 -26.22
C LYS A 6 -12.69 31.33 -26.30
N LYS A 7 -11.81 32.24 -26.71
CA LYS A 7 -10.37 31.98 -26.76
C LYS A 7 -9.72 32.16 -25.39
N CYS A 8 -8.93 31.19 -24.97
CA CYS A 8 -8.09 31.29 -23.79
C CYS A 8 -6.89 32.23 -24.11
N ILE A 9 -6.68 33.26 -23.30
CA ILE A 9 -5.58 34.19 -23.53
C ILE A 9 -4.18 33.63 -23.27
N GLU A 10 -4.09 32.51 -22.56
CA GLU A 10 -2.80 31.88 -22.21
C GLU A 10 -2.36 30.83 -23.25
N CYS A 11 -3.24 29.90 -23.63
CA CYS A 11 -2.90 28.84 -24.61
C CYS A 11 -3.40 29.14 -26.01
N MET A 12 -4.14 30.23 -26.21
CA MET A 12 -4.72 30.68 -27.48
C MET A 12 -5.72 29.72 -28.13
N ASN A 13 -6.06 28.61 -27.45
CA ASN A 13 -7.08 27.66 -27.93
C ASN A 13 -8.49 28.18 -27.67
N GLU A 14 -9.40 27.80 -28.53
CA GLU A 14 -10.82 28.10 -28.41
C GLU A 14 -11.55 26.97 -27.69
N TYR A 15 -12.46 27.33 -26.79
CA TYR A 15 -13.30 26.39 -26.03
C TYR A 15 -14.73 26.92 -25.94
N PRO A 16 -15.71 26.04 -25.76
CA PRO A 16 -17.08 26.47 -25.44
C PRO A 16 -17.13 27.43 -24.26
N THR A 17 -17.92 28.51 -24.37
CA THR A 17 -18.08 29.54 -23.34
C THR A 17 -18.95 28.99 -22.19
N THR A 18 -18.41 27.99 -21.44
CA THR A 18 -19.13 27.32 -20.37
C THR A 18 -18.28 27.18 -19.11
N LYS A 19 -18.96 26.94 -17.96
CA LYS A 19 -18.30 26.63 -16.68
C LYS A 19 -17.53 25.29 -16.72
N GLU A 20 -17.68 24.49 -17.74
CA GLU A 20 -16.90 23.27 -17.93
C GLU A 20 -15.43 23.62 -18.27
N TYR A 21 -15.20 24.58 -19.13
CA TYR A 21 -13.85 24.97 -19.61
C TYR A 21 -13.24 26.15 -18.88
N PHE A 22 -14.07 27.04 -18.30
CA PHE A 22 -13.61 28.25 -17.60
C PHE A 22 -14.15 28.30 -16.17
N TYR A 23 -13.40 28.91 -15.27
CA TYR A 23 -13.90 29.21 -13.92
C TYR A 23 -14.83 30.41 -13.97
N ALA A 24 -15.85 30.45 -13.10
CA ALA A 24 -16.68 31.61 -12.90
C ALA A 24 -15.82 32.80 -12.40
N ASN A 25 -15.99 33.99 -13.00
CA ASN A 25 -15.35 35.20 -12.58
C ASN A 25 -16.29 36.39 -12.81
N LYS A 26 -16.85 36.89 -11.72
CA LYS A 26 -17.81 38.02 -11.74
C LYS A 26 -17.23 39.33 -12.31
N SER A 27 -15.92 39.49 -12.29
CA SER A 27 -15.24 40.67 -12.82
C SER A 27 -15.09 40.66 -14.35
N CYS A 28 -15.44 39.57 -15.01
CA CYS A 28 -15.37 39.48 -16.47
C CYS A 28 -16.76 39.66 -17.11
N LYS A 29 -16.83 40.32 -18.28
CA LYS A 29 -18.06 40.66 -18.99
C LYS A 29 -19.04 39.51 -19.14
N ASN A 30 -18.56 38.29 -19.42
CA ASN A 30 -19.40 37.10 -19.58
C ASN A 30 -19.42 36.20 -18.33
N GLY A 31 -19.01 36.70 -17.15
CA GLY A 31 -19.00 35.95 -15.91
C GLY A 31 -18.00 34.80 -15.84
N LEU A 32 -17.11 34.63 -16.84
CA LEU A 32 -16.15 33.54 -16.94
C LEU A 32 -14.71 34.07 -17.06
N SER A 33 -13.77 33.38 -16.42
CA SER A 33 -12.33 33.68 -16.47
C SER A 33 -11.80 33.78 -17.92
N LEU A 34 -10.79 34.62 -18.13
CA LEU A 34 -10.12 34.81 -19.43
C LEU A 34 -9.22 33.64 -19.80
N ILE A 35 -8.80 32.83 -18.83
CA ILE A 35 -7.95 31.64 -19.02
C ILE A 35 -8.74 30.36 -18.78
N CYS A 36 -8.49 29.35 -19.59
CA CYS A 36 -9.13 28.05 -19.44
C CYS A 36 -8.67 27.33 -18.16
N LYS A 37 -9.47 26.40 -17.66
CA LYS A 37 -9.18 25.64 -16.45
C LYS A 37 -7.82 24.92 -16.47
N ASN A 38 -7.39 24.44 -17.65
CA ASN A 38 -6.10 23.77 -17.78
C ASN A 38 -4.92 24.74 -17.57
N CYS A 39 -4.98 25.92 -18.17
CA CYS A 39 -3.96 26.96 -17.97
C CYS A 39 -3.98 27.46 -16.51
N HIS A 40 -5.15 27.66 -15.93
CA HIS A 40 -5.26 28.02 -14.52
C HIS A 40 -4.64 26.97 -13.59
N LYS A 41 -4.91 25.67 -13.84
CA LYS A 41 -4.27 24.58 -13.06
C LYS A 41 -2.74 24.60 -13.17
N LYS A 42 -2.21 24.83 -14.39
CA LYS A 42 -0.75 24.95 -14.59
C LYS A 42 -0.18 26.13 -13.84
N TYR A 43 -0.85 27.27 -13.88
CA TYR A 43 -0.45 28.49 -13.12
C TYR A 43 -0.44 28.22 -11.61
N VAL A 44 -1.52 27.66 -11.06
CA VAL A 44 -1.61 27.33 -9.63
C VAL A 44 -0.51 26.35 -9.21
N LYS A 45 -0.23 25.35 -10.05
CA LYS A 45 0.86 24.38 -9.76
C LYS A 45 2.22 25.08 -9.69
N LYS A 46 2.55 25.90 -10.67
CA LYS A 46 3.80 26.69 -10.67
C LYS A 46 3.89 27.60 -9.44
N TYR A 47 2.80 28.28 -9.09
CA TYR A 47 2.76 29.14 -7.90
C TYR A 47 3.00 28.33 -6.62
N GLN A 48 2.35 27.17 -6.47
CA GLN A 48 2.53 26.30 -5.31
C GLN A 48 3.95 25.75 -5.21
N GLU A 49 4.57 25.38 -6.34
CA GLU A 49 5.96 24.91 -6.38
C GLU A 49 6.93 26.02 -5.97
N ALA A 50 6.77 27.21 -6.55
CA ALA A 50 7.60 28.37 -6.23
C ALA A 50 7.46 28.87 -4.78
N ASN A 51 6.27 28.70 -4.17
CA ASN A 51 5.98 29.17 -2.83
C ASN A 51 5.82 28.03 -1.80
N LYS A 52 6.33 26.85 -2.10
CA LYS A 52 6.12 25.61 -1.29
C LYS A 52 6.48 25.80 0.18
N GLU A 53 7.62 26.39 0.45
CA GLU A 53 8.09 26.63 1.81
C GLU A 53 7.22 27.64 2.55
N LYS A 54 6.92 28.77 1.92
CA LYS A 54 6.03 29.81 2.48
C LYS A 54 4.66 29.25 2.83
N ILE A 55 4.04 28.50 1.90
CA ILE A 55 2.74 27.84 2.10
C ILE A 55 2.81 26.81 3.24
N SER A 56 3.90 26.03 3.31
CA SER A 56 4.12 25.04 4.38
C SER A 56 4.19 25.74 5.75
N ASN A 57 4.96 26.81 5.84
CA ASN A 57 5.14 27.57 7.09
C ASN A 57 3.84 28.26 7.53
N GLN A 58 3.09 28.83 6.59
CA GLN A 58 1.77 29.40 6.88
C GLN A 58 0.79 28.35 7.41
N LYS A 59 0.76 27.15 6.80
CA LYS A 59 -0.10 26.05 7.28
C LYS A 59 0.31 25.56 8.66
N LYS A 60 1.63 25.45 8.93
CA LYS A 60 2.13 25.06 10.26
C LYS A 60 1.75 26.09 11.31
N GLN A 61 1.88 27.38 11.01
CA GLN A 61 1.51 28.45 11.92
C GLN A 61 0.00 28.44 12.18
N TYR A 62 -0.82 28.38 11.12
CA TYR A 62 -2.27 28.29 11.25
C TYR A 62 -2.70 27.10 12.13
N TYR A 63 -2.10 25.92 11.91
CA TYR A 63 -2.39 24.74 12.73
C TYR A 63 -1.99 24.96 14.21
N LYS A 64 -0.83 25.59 14.43
CA LYS A 64 -0.36 25.92 15.80
C LYS A 64 -1.33 26.85 16.52
N ASP A 65 -1.75 27.90 15.83
CA ASP A 65 -2.62 28.96 16.40
C ASP A 65 -4.06 28.44 16.63
N ASN A 66 -4.52 27.51 15.79
CA ASN A 66 -5.90 26.99 15.84
C ASN A 66 -5.99 25.54 16.35
N LYS A 67 -4.93 25.01 16.96
CA LYS A 67 -4.81 23.58 17.30
C LYS A 67 -6.00 23.08 18.13
N ASN A 68 -6.37 23.80 19.18
CA ASN A 68 -7.44 23.36 20.08
C ASN A 68 -8.80 23.30 19.35
N LYS A 69 -9.11 24.33 18.56
CA LYS A 69 -10.33 24.36 17.76
C LYS A 69 -10.40 23.23 16.75
N ILE A 70 -9.28 23.00 16.03
CA ILE A 70 -9.19 21.91 15.05
C ILE A 70 -9.42 20.55 15.72
N LEU A 71 -8.81 20.30 16.88
CA LEU A 71 -8.98 19.05 17.61
C LEU A 71 -10.43 18.86 18.11
N GLU A 72 -11.09 19.95 18.50
CA GLU A 72 -12.48 19.93 18.94
C GLU A 72 -13.44 19.67 17.77
N ASP A 73 -13.25 20.34 16.64
CA ASP A 73 -14.00 20.12 15.41
C ASP A 73 -13.80 18.70 14.88
N ASP A 74 -12.56 18.16 14.88
CA ASP A 74 -12.25 16.78 14.47
C ASP A 74 -12.93 15.76 15.40
N LYS A 75 -12.92 16.01 16.71
CA LYS A 75 -13.60 15.15 17.70
C LYS A 75 -15.11 15.14 17.44
N PHE A 76 -15.71 16.32 17.30
CA PHE A 76 -17.13 16.46 16.99
C PHE A 76 -17.51 15.76 15.68
N TYR A 77 -16.71 15.96 14.63
CA TYR A 77 -16.91 15.27 13.36
C TYR A 77 -16.82 13.74 13.50
N TYR A 78 -15.83 13.24 14.25
CA TYR A 78 -15.65 11.81 14.48
C TYR A 78 -16.84 11.21 15.23
N GLU A 79 -17.29 11.86 16.31
CA GLU A 79 -18.42 11.39 17.11
C GLU A 79 -19.71 11.30 16.26
N ASN A 80 -19.99 12.32 15.45
CA ASN A 80 -21.17 12.36 14.59
C ASN A 80 -21.10 11.41 13.38
N ASN A 81 -19.90 10.96 12.97
CA ASN A 81 -19.72 10.11 11.79
C ASN A 81 -19.10 8.74 12.12
N LYS A 82 -19.03 8.35 13.37
CA LYS A 82 -18.34 7.15 13.86
C LYS A 82 -18.75 5.88 13.09
N ASP A 83 -20.04 5.67 12.90
CA ASP A 83 -20.55 4.48 12.21
C ASP A 83 -20.21 4.49 10.71
N LYS A 84 -20.32 5.64 10.06
CA LYS A 84 -19.94 5.82 8.66
C LYS A 84 -18.45 5.59 8.45
N ILE A 85 -17.62 6.11 9.34
CA ILE A 85 -16.16 5.93 9.32
C ILE A 85 -15.84 4.45 9.53
N SER A 86 -16.41 3.80 10.55
CA SER A 86 -16.19 2.38 10.85
C SER A 86 -16.59 1.47 9.68
N LYS A 87 -17.75 1.72 9.04
CA LYS A 87 -18.19 0.97 7.86
C LYS A 87 -17.21 1.13 6.69
N ARG A 88 -16.76 2.36 6.42
CA ARG A 88 -15.78 2.66 5.37
C ARG A 88 -14.45 1.96 5.62
N GLU A 89 -13.94 2.01 6.87
CA GLU A 89 -12.69 1.38 7.24
C GLU A 89 -12.76 -0.15 7.14
N LYS A 90 -13.86 -0.76 7.61
CA LYS A 90 -14.09 -2.21 7.46
C LYS A 90 -14.09 -2.62 5.99
N LEU A 91 -14.77 -1.85 5.13
CA LEU A 91 -14.80 -2.11 3.69
C LEU A 91 -13.42 -1.94 3.06
N TYR A 92 -12.70 -0.88 3.42
CA TYR A 92 -11.32 -0.68 2.97
C TYR A 92 -10.40 -1.84 3.38
N CYS A 93 -10.44 -2.28 4.64
CA CYS A 93 -9.66 -3.41 5.13
C CYS A 93 -10.02 -4.72 4.41
N LYS A 94 -11.31 -4.95 4.15
CA LYS A 94 -11.78 -6.12 3.39
C LYS A 94 -11.21 -6.13 1.96
N ASN A 95 -11.27 -4.99 1.27
CA ASN A 95 -10.84 -4.86 -0.12
C ASN A 95 -9.31 -4.77 -0.28
N ASN A 96 -8.58 -4.43 0.79
CA ASN A 96 -7.13 -4.23 0.77
C ASN A 96 -6.39 -5.15 1.75
N LYS A 97 -6.90 -6.37 1.95
CA LYS A 97 -6.42 -7.31 2.97
C LYS A 97 -4.91 -7.55 2.88
N ASP A 98 -4.39 -7.81 1.69
CA ASP A 98 -2.96 -8.09 1.49
C ASP A 98 -2.10 -6.86 1.80
N LYS A 99 -2.53 -5.65 1.40
CA LYS A 99 -1.85 -4.39 1.76
C LYS A 99 -1.78 -4.19 3.27
N MET A 100 -2.89 -4.47 3.97
CA MET A 100 -2.95 -4.34 5.43
C MET A 100 -2.06 -5.37 6.12
N ASN A 101 -2.04 -6.60 5.61
CA ASN A 101 -1.15 -7.65 6.13
C ASN A 101 0.32 -7.26 5.96
N ILE A 102 0.73 -6.80 4.77
CA ILE A 102 2.11 -6.35 4.51
C ILE A 102 2.48 -5.20 5.46
N LYS A 103 1.62 -4.19 5.62
CA LYS A 103 1.86 -3.08 6.55
C LYS A 103 2.08 -3.58 7.98
N ASN A 104 1.25 -4.51 8.45
CA ASN A 104 1.35 -5.06 9.80
C ASN A 104 2.62 -5.92 9.98
N GLN A 105 2.96 -6.75 9.01
CA GLN A 105 4.18 -7.57 9.06
C GLN A 105 5.45 -6.71 9.01
N LYS A 106 5.49 -5.67 8.16
CA LYS A 106 6.59 -4.71 8.15
C LYS A 106 6.78 -4.03 9.51
N ARG A 107 5.70 -3.62 10.16
CA ARG A 107 5.76 -3.04 11.51
C ARG A 107 6.31 -4.03 12.54
N ARG A 108 5.91 -5.31 12.45
CA ARG A 108 6.42 -6.37 13.34
C ARG A 108 7.91 -6.62 13.11
N ALA A 109 8.34 -6.83 11.85
CA ALA A 109 9.74 -7.05 11.52
C ALA A 109 10.63 -5.89 12.02
N LYS A 110 10.21 -4.64 11.77
CA LYS A 110 10.91 -3.45 12.27
C LYS A 110 11.04 -3.43 13.79
N LYS A 111 10.01 -3.89 14.55
CA LYS A 111 10.09 -3.98 16.02
C LYS A 111 11.18 -4.95 16.49
N TYR A 112 11.48 -5.98 15.70
CA TYR A 112 12.54 -6.96 15.97
C TYR A 112 13.89 -6.57 15.34
N GLY A 113 13.99 -5.44 14.63
CA GLY A 113 15.21 -5.00 13.97
C GLY A 113 15.55 -5.75 12.67
N PHE A 114 14.58 -6.47 12.09
CA PHE A 114 14.76 -7.26 10.87
C PHE A 114 14.35 -6.53 9.60
N ASP A 115 14.92 -6.91 8.47
CA ASP A 115 14.56 -6.38 7.16
C ASP A 115 13.11 -6.68 6.79
N SER A 116 12.49 -5.72 6.12
CA SER A 116 11.06 -5.75 5.80
C SER A 116 10.75 -5.12 4.43
N THR A 117 11.29 -5.72 3.38
CA THR A 117 11.24 -5.19 2.01
C THR A 117 10.07 -5.69 1.18
N LEU A 118 9.35 -6.75 1.61
CA LEU A 118 8.27 -7.35 0.83
C LEU A 118 7.25 -6.31 0.35
N THR A 119 6.95 -6.30 -0.96
CA THR A 119 5.95 -5.44 -1.60
C THR A 119 4.67 -6.21 -1.96
N ASN A 120 3.59 -5.48 -2.30
CA ASN A 120 2.37 -6.12 -2.80
C ASN A 120 2.62 -6.86 -4.13
N GLU A 121 3.42 -6.27 -5.03
CA GLU A 121 3.78 -6.87 -6.31
C GLU A 121 4.56 -8.17 -6.10
N GLN A 122 5.57 -8.15 -5.23
CA GLN A 122 6.30 -9.37 -4.87
C GLN A 122 5.38 -10.43 -4.27
N TRP A 123 4.41 -10.05 -3.43
CA TRP A 123 3.45 -11.01 -2.89
C TRP A 123 2.56 -11.63 -3.98
N GLU A 124 2.12 -10.87 -4.97
CA GLU A 124 1.40 -11.41 -6.13
C GLU A 124 2.28 -12.40 -6.93
N ASN A 125 3.53 -12.03 -7.18
CA ASN A 125 4.49 -12.90 -7.87
C ASN A 125 4.75 -14.20 -7.10
N ILE A 126 4.88 -14.12 -5.77
CA ILE A 126 5.00 -15.32 -4.91
C ILE A 126 3.78 -16.24 -5.07
N LYS A 127 2.57 -15.70 -4.97
CA LYS A 127 1.35 -16.51 -5.17
C LYS A 127 1.30 -17.14 -6.55
N GLN A 128 1.71 -16.40 -7.58
CA GLN A 128 1.77 -16.90 -8.96
C GLN A 128 2.77 -18.04 -9.11
N SER A 129 3.98 -17.93 -8.55
CA SER A 129 5.01 -18.98 -8.59
C SER A 129 4.52 -20.31 -8.00
N PHE A 130 3.59 -20.26 -7.05
CA PHE A 130 2.94 -21.45 -6.49
C PHE A 130 1.53 -21.72 -7.09
N ASN A 131 1.24 -21.22 -8.30
CA ASN A 131 -0.05 -21.39 -8.99
C ASN A 131 -1.26 -21.04 -8.12
N PHE A 132 -1.15 -20.00 -7.25
CA PHE A 132 -2.18 -19.60 -6.29
C PHE A 132 -2.64 -20.74 -5.36
N LYS A 133 -1.75 -21.69 -5.07
CA LYS A 133 -1.98 -22.82 -4.14
C LYS A 133 -1.14 -22.66 -2.88
N CYS A 134 -1.55 -23.35 -1.83
CA CYS A 134 -0.75 -23.43 -0.60
C CYS A 134 0.53 -24.24 -0.88
N ALA A 135 1.69 -23.64 -0.59
CA ALA A 135 2.98 -24.30 -0.80
C ALA A 135 3.12 -25.63 -0.05
N TYR A 136 2.45 -25.79 1.09
CA TYR A 136 2.58 -26.97 1.93
C TYR A 136 1.59 -28.11 1.59
N CYS A 137 0.31 -27.81 1.34
CA CYS A 137 -0.67 -28.85 1.03
C CYS A 137 -1.06 -28.93 -0.44
N GLY A 138 -0.65 -27.99 -1.29
CA GLY A 138 -0.98 -27.96 -2.70
C GLY A 138 -2.43 -27.55 -3.02
N GLU A 139 -3.27 -27.28 -2.01
CA GLU A 139 -4.68 -26.96 -2.21
C GLU A 139 -4.92 -25.48 -2.54
N LYS A 140 -5.92 -25.23 -3.39
CA LYS A 140 -6.38 -23.87 -3.70
C LYS A 140 -7.28 -23.36 -2.58
N LYS A 141 -6.72 -22.55 -1.69
CA LYS A 141 -7.38 -21.95 -0.51
C LYS A 141 -7.00 -20.48 -0.38
N THR A 142 -7.64 -19.78 0.54
CA THR A 142 -7.19 -18.42 0.93
C THR A 142 -5.76 -18.50 1.47
N LEU A 143 -4.85 -17.75 0.83
CA LEU A 143 -3.43 -17.76 1.13
C LEU A 143 -3.07 -16.63 2.10
N ALA A 144 -2.16 -16.93 3.00
CA ALA A 144 -1.50 -15.99 3.90
C ALA A 144 0.00 -16.03 3.68
N GLN A 145 0.66 -14.95 4.04
CA GLN A 145 2.13 -14.84 4.02
C GLN A 145 2.69 -15.63 5.20
N GLU A 146 3.45 -16.66 4.92
CA GLU A 146 4.07 -17.51 5.93
C GLU A 146 5.59 -17.33 5.88
N HIS A 147 6.20 -17.08 7.04
CA HIS A 147 7.66 -17.00 7.16
C HIS A 147 8.26 -18.41 7.14
N PHE A 148 9.09 -18.72 6.16
CA PHE A 148 9.82 -20.00 6.10
C PHE A 148 10.70 -20.15 7.34
N ILE A 149 11.54 -19.19 7.63
CA ILE A 149 12.19 -19.01 8.93
C ILE A 149 11.34 -18.07 9.76
N PRO A 150 10.80 -18.50 10.91
CA PRO A 150 9.95 -17.66 11.75
C PRO A 150 10.65 -16.35 12.16
N LEU A 151 9.89 -15.25 12.22
CA LEU A 151 10.39 -13.93 12.56
C LEU A 151 11.18 -13.93 13.88
N PHE A 152 10.67 -14.60 14.92
CA PHE A 152 11.34 -14.64 16.21
C PHE A 152 12.63 -15.52 16.22
N LYS A 153 12.86 -16.33 15.18
CA LYS A 153 14.11 -17.10 14.93
C LYS A 153 15.05 -16.36 13.96
N GLY A 154 14.89 -15.05 13.79
CA GLY A 154 15.74 -14.26 12.92
C GLY A 154 15.30 -14.22 11.45
N GLY A 155 14.11 -14.73 11.15
CA GLY A 155 13.58 -14.69 9.79
C GLY A 155 13.13 -13.29 9.39
N GLU A 156 13.58 -12.80 8.26
CA GLU A 156 13.23 -11.49 7.69
C GLU A 156 11.83 -11.50 7.04
N TYR A 157 11.26 -10.32 6.86
CA TYR A 157 10.04 -10.15 6.08
C TYR A 157 10.36 -9.71 4.64
N THR A 158 11.01 -10.59 3.91
CA THR A 158 11.48 -10.39 2.52
C THR A 158 10.91 -11.47 1.60
N HIS A 159 10.99 -11.27 0.29
CA HIS A 159 10.51 -12.27 -0.68
C HIS A 159 11.25 -13.61 -0.58
N ASN A 160 12.50 -13.60 -0.10
CA ASN A 160 13.31 -14.81 0.06
C ASN A 160 12.95 -15.65 1.30
N ASN A 161 12.04 -15.17 2.14
CA ASN A 161 11.62 -15.87 3.37
C ASN A 161 10.10 -16.04 3.48
N ILE A 162 9.34 -15.63 2.46
CA ILE A 162 7.88 -15.72 2.49
C ILE A 162 7.38 -16.72 1.45
N VAL A 163 6.51 -17.64 1.89
CA VAL A 163 5.80 -18.59 1.03
C VAL A 163 4.28 -18.47 1.21
N PRO A 164 3.46 -18.83 0.18
CA PRO A 164 2.02 -18.79 0.30
C PRO A 164 1.52 -20.02 1.07
N SER A 165 0.81 -19.79 2.16
CA SER A 165 0.29 -20.88 2.99
C SER A 165 -1.17 -20.67 3.36
N CYS A 166 -1.98 -21.74 3.37
CA CYS A 166 -3.33 -21.66 3.93
C CYS A 166 -3.28 -21.58 5.46
N LYS A 167 -4.37 -21.09 6.06
CA LYS A 167 -4.45 -20.86 7.51
C LYS A 167 -4.14 -22.13 8.33
N SER A 168 -4.62 -23.30 7.90
CA SER A 168 -4.39 -24.57 8.62
C SER A 168 -2.93 -25.00 8.60
N CYS A 169 -2.27 -24.92 7.44
CA CYS A 169 -0.84 -25.25 7.33
C CYS A 169 0.02 -24.27 8.11
N ASN A 170 -0.25 -22.95 7.99
CA ASN A 170 0.45 -21.91 8.71
C ASN A 170 0.32 -22.12 10.24
N SER A 171 -0.88 -22.37 10.75
CA SER A 171 -1.11 -22.65 12.18
C SER A 171 -0.43 -23.94 12.65
N SER A 172 -0.38 -24.98 11.81
CA SER A 172 0.30 -26.25 12.14
C SER A 172 1.82 -26.08 12.23
N LYS A 173 2.41 -25.34 11.28
CA LYS A 173 3.84 -25.02 11.30
C LYS A 173 4.18 -24.11 12.49
N ASN A 174 3.39 -23.05 12.67
CA ASN A 174 3.61 -22.08 13.74
C ASN A 174 5.09 -21.61 13.75
N VAL A 175 5.77 -21.73 14.91
CA VAL A 175 7.17 -21.35 15.11
C VAL A 175 8.18 -22.48 14.88
N LYS A 176 7.71 -23.63 14.41
CA LYS A 176 8.58 -24.79 14.15
C LYS A 176 9.49 -24.52 12.94
N SER A 177 10.66 -25.14 12.94
CA SER A 177 11.51 -25.21 11.76
C SER A 177 10.79 -25.96 10.64
N PHE A 178 10.96 -25.50 9.39
CA PHE A 178 10.42 -26.19 8.22
C PHE A 178 10.93 -27.64 8.15
N PHE A 179 12.22 -27.87 8.37
CA PHE A 179 12.87 -29.17 8.28
C PHE A 179 12.46 -30.15 9.39
N GLU A 180 12.04 -29.64 10.55
CA GLU A 180 11.53 -30.49 11.64
C GLU A 180 10.05 -30.83 11.49
N TRP A 181 9.29 -29.89 10.92
CA TRP A 181 7.84 -29.99 10.85
C TRP A 181 7.33 -30.61 9.55
N TYR A 182 7.84 -30.14 8.40
CA TYR A 182 7.24 -30.52 7.12
C TYR A 182 7.37 -32.00 6.79
N PRO A 183 8.51 -32.69 7.02
CA PRO A 183 8.64 -34.13 6.78
C PRO A 183 7.66 -35.00 7.58
N LYS A 184 7.16 -34.50 8.71
CA LYS A 184 6.19 -35.18 9.59
C LYS A 184 4.76 -34.71 9.38
N TYR A 185 4.57 -33.74 8.45
CA TYR A 185 3.26 -33.15 8.24
C TYR A 185 2.40 -34.06 7.35
N LYS A 186 1.10 -34.21 7.70
CA LYS A 186 0.16 -35.11 6.99
C LYS A 186 0.01 -34.81 5.49
N HIS A 187 0.37 -33.65 5.02
CA HIS A 187 0.37 -33.24 3.62
C HIS A 187 1.79 -33.15 3.03
N TYR A 188 2.77 -33.82 3.65
CA TYR A 188 4.12 -33.85 3.12
C TYR A 188 4.17 -34.35 1.68
N SER A 189 4.97 -33.72 0.85
CA SER A 189 5.32 -34.14 -0.51
C SER A 189 6.75 -33.70 -0.80
N LYS A 190 7.55 -34.64 -1.28
CA LYS A 190 8.95 -34.40 -1.63
C LYS A 190 9.07 -33.34 -2.77
N GLU A 191 8.14 -33.40 -3.72
CA GLU A 191 8.09 -32.46 -4.85
C GLU A 191 7.85 -31.04 -4.36
N ARG A 192 6.88 -30.83 -3.46
CA ARG A 192 6.59 -29.50 -2.88
C ARG A 192 7.70 -29.01 -1.94
N GLU A 193 8.34 -29.92 -1.20
CA GLU A 193 9.53 -29.59 -0.43
C GLU A 193 10.61 -28.99 -1.33
N GLN A 194 10.91 -29.66 -2.44
CA GLN A 194 11.89 -29.23 -3.40
C GLN A 194 11.49 -27.90 -4.06
N GLU A 195 10.24 -27.74 -4.50
CA GLU A 195 9.70 -26.51 -5.06
C GLU A 195 9.89 -25.32 -4.10
N ILE A 196 9.59 -25.51 -2.80
CA ILE A 196 9.77 -24.48 -1.77
C ILE A 196 11.25 -24.09 -1.63
N LEU A 197 12.14 -25.07 -1.53
CA LEU A 197 13.57 -24.85 -1.33
C LEU A 197 14.22 -24.19 -2.56
N GLU A 198 13.84 -24.60 -3.76
CA GLU A 198 14.28 -23.99 -5.01
C GLU A 198 13.79 -22.53 -5.11
N TYR A 199 12.50 -22.28 -4.85
CA TYR A 199 11.93 -20.94 -4.85
C TYR A 199 12.69 -20.00 -3.91
N LEU A 200 13.01 -20.44 -2.70
CA LEU A 200 13.73 -19.66 -1.69
C LEU A 200 15.25 -19.60 -1.93
N ASN A 201 15.76 -20.28 -2.98
CA ASN A 201 17.20 -20.47 -3.22
C ASN A 201 17.97 -20.97 -1.99
N TYR A 202 17.32 -21.78 -1.16
CA TYR A 202 17.83 -22.19 0.15
C TYR A 202 19.14 -22.97 0.05
N HIS A 203 19.31 -23.83 -0.96
CA HIS A 203 20.52 -24.61 -1.19
C HIS A 203 21.79 -23.78 -1.49
N LYS A 204 21.63 -22.54 -1.96
CA LYS A 204 22.77 -21.64 -2.22
C LYS A 204 23.26 -20.93 -0.96
N GLN A 205 22.41 -20.79 0.05
CA GLN A 205 22.72 -20.04 1.28
C GLN A 205 23.35 -20.92 2.37
N THR A 206 23.06 -22.23 2.41
CA THR A 206 23.54 -23.12 3.48
C THR A 206 25.04 -23.43 3.43
N LYS A 207 25.70 -23.28 2.29
CA LYS A 207 27.15 -23.49 2.19
C LYS A 207 28.00 -22.32 2.72
N SER A 208 27.43 -21.13 2.86
CA SER A 208 28.15 -19.94 3.34
C SER A 208 27.93 -19.59 4.81
N GLN A 209 26.88 -20.12 5.44
CA GLN A 209 26.50 -19.78 6.82
C GLN A 209 26.74 -20.89 7.86
N GLN A 210 27.13 -22.11 7.46
CA GLN A 210 27.42 -23.20 8.40
C GLN A 210 28.75 -23.04 9.17
N PHE A 211 29.56 -22.01 8.87
CA PHE A 211 30.87 -21.79 9.54
C PHE A 211 30.87 -20.64 10.53
N SER A 212 29.74 -20.06 10.94
CA SER A 212 29.73 -18.90 11.86
C SER A 212 29.02 -19.14 13.19
N PHE A 213 28.74 -20.38 13.56
CA PHE A 213 28.18 -20.74 14.88
C PHE A 213 29.01 -21.86 15.52
N PHE A 214 30.27 -21.55 15.84
CA PHE A 214 31.07 -22.21 16.89
C PHE A 214 31.90 -21.16 17.62
#